data_b283e3c3f72444f88c1b06189ab736cb
#
_entry.id   b283e3c3f72444f88c1b06189ab736cb
#
_cell.length_a   1.000
_cell.length_b   1.000
_cell.length_c   1.000
_cell.angle_alpha   90.00
_cell.angle_beta   90.00
_cell.angle_gamma   90.00
#
_symmetry.space_group_name_H-M   'P 1'
#
loop_
_entity.id
_entity.type
_entity.pdbx_description
1 polymer ?
#
loop_
_entity_poly.entity_id
_entity_poly.type
_entity_poly.pdbx_seq_one_letter_code
_entity_poly.pdbx_strand_id
1 'polypeptide(L)'
;MASPQTRSHVTLWDPIVRITHWGSAGIVLTNALVTKGGSVPHVYLGWGLMALLLLRLVWGGLGPREARFSAFPPNPVAALRHLRDLVAGRVREYPSHNPAGALMVYAFWAMLALVVATGLVMTGGATPMQVALDKAAVDSGDWSVLIEESDGDSSGEDEE
;
A
#
# COMPACT_ATOMS: atom_id res chain seq x y z
N MET A 1 21.85 3.29 47.19
CA MET A 1 20.48 3.60 46.74
C MET A 1 20.49 3.44 45.21
N ALA A 2 19.98 2.33 44.70
CA ALA A 2 19.87 2.11 43.27
C ALA A 2 18.59 2.76 42.74
N SER A 3 18.73 3.69 41.78
CA SER A 3 17.60 4.35 41.12
C SER A 3 16.74 3.29 40.39
N PRO A 4 15.41 3.34 40.52
CA PRO A 4 14.56 2.44 39.75
C PRO A 4 14.68 2.82 38.26
N GLN A 5 15.23 1.92 37.47
CA GLN A 5 15.18 2.02 36.00
C GLN A 5 13.71 1.88 35.59
N THR A 6 13.08 3.00 35.24
CA THR A 6 11.80 3.04 34.53
C THR A 6 11.96 2.24 33.24
N ARG A 7 11.51 0.98 33.27
CA ARG A 7 11.29 0.22 32.04
C ARG A 7 10.26 0.99 31.24
N SER A 8 10.71 1.78 30.27
CA SER A 8 9.84 2.27 29.22
C SER A 8 9.23 1.03 28.56
N HIS A 9 7.93 0.81 28.74
CA HIS A 9 7.19 -0.18 27.99
C HIS A 9 7.31 0.23 26.50
N VAL A 10 8.26 -0.36 25.80
CA VAL A 10 8.33 -0.27 24.37
C VAL A 10 7.07 -0.92 23.84
N THR A 11 6.11 -0.13 23.42
CA THR A 11 4.89 -0.63 22.77
C THR A 11 5.33 -1.13 21.39
N LEU A 12 5.79 -2.39 21.34
CA LEU A 12 6.31 -3.06 20.15
C LEU A 12 5.31 -3.12 18.98
N TRP A 13 4.06 -2.69 19.19
CA TRP A 13 2.97 -2.82 18.24
C TRP A 13 2.19 -1.52 18.11
N ASP A 14 2.69 -0.64 17.24
CA ASP A 14 1.99 0.59 16.88
C ASP A 14 0.63 0.25 16.22
N PRO A 15 -0.51 0.78 16.76
CA PRO A 15 -1.84 0.48 16.21
C PRO A 15 -2.00 0.85 14.75
N ILE A 16 -1.40 1.96 14.30
CA ILE A 16 -1.49 2.41 12.91
C ILE A 16 -0.74 1.44 11.99
N VAL A 17 0.43 0.99 12.40
CA VAL A 17 1.18 -0.04 11.64
C VAL A 17 0.36 -1.32 11.53
N ARG A 18 -0.33 -1.75 12.61
CA ARG A 18 -1.20 -2.92 12.58
C ARG A 18 -2.41 -2.75 11.66
N ILE A 19 -3.10 -1.61 11.77
CA ILE A 19 -4.29 -1.31 10.95
C ILE A 19 -3.89 -1.27 9.47
N THR A 20 -2.82 -0.56 9.13
CA THR A 20 -2.35 -0.48 7.74
C THR A 20 -1.90 -1.83 7.20
N HIS A 21 -1.25 -2.66 8.01
CA HIS A 21 -0.81 -4.00 7.61
C HIS A 21 -2.01 -4.93 7.34
N TRP A 22 -2.88 -5.14 8.34
CA TRP A 22 -4.01 -6.05 8.22
C TRP A 22 -5.09 -5.53 7.28
N GLY A 23 -5.31 -4.22 7.25
CA GLY A 23 -6.22 -3.57 6.30
C GLY A 23 -5.76 -3.77 4.86
N SER A 24 -4.49 -3.51 4.57
CA SER A 24 -3.94 -3.73 3.23
C SER A 24 -3.99 -5.20 2.82
N ALA A 25 -3.63 -6.12 3.72
CA ALA A 25 -3.71 -7.55 3.46
C ALA A 25 -5.16 -8.00 3.18
N GLY A 26 -6.11 -7.55 3.99
CA GLY A 26 -7.54 -7.85 3.79
C GLY A 26 -8.07 -7.31 2.47
N ILE A 27 -7.76 -6.07 2.12
CA ILE A 27 -8.16 -5.45 0.84
C ILE A 27 -7.56 -6.23 -0.35
N VAL A 28 -6.26 -6.51 -0.32
CA VAL A 28 -5.58 -7.23 -1.41
C VAL A 28 -6.20 -8.62 -1.60
N LEU A 29 -6.40 -9.37 -0.51
CA LEU A 29 -7.01 -10.70 -0.59
C LEU A 29 -8.45 -10.64 -1.11
N THR A 30 -9.26 -9.68 -0.64
CA THR A 30 -10.64 -9.52 -1.12
C THR A 30 -10.66 -9.14 -2.59
N ASN A 31 -9.82 -8.21 -3.02
CA ASN A 31 -9.74 -7.81 -4.43
C ASN A 31 -9.22 -8.94 -5.34
N ALA A 32 -8.29 -9.74 -4.86
CA ALA A 32 -7.73 -10.84 -5.65
C ALA A 32 -8.68 -12.06 -5.77
N LEU A 33 -9.46 -12.35 -4.73
CA LEU A 33 -10.21 -13.61 -4.64
C LEU A 33 -11.73 -13.44 -4.79
N VAL A 34 -12.28 -12.27 -4.48
CA VAL A 34 -13.72 -12.06 -4.36
C VAL A 34 -14.27 -11.09 -5.40
N THR A 35 -13.56 -9.98 -5.68
CA THR A 35 -14.05 -8.96 -6.60
C THR A 35 -13.61 -9.24 -8.04
N LYS A 36 -14.43 -8.79 -9.01
CA LYS A 36 -14.02 -8.76 -10.42
C LYS A 36 -13.26 -7.46 -10.68
N GLY A 37 -12.17 -7.53 -11.44
CA GLY A 37 -11.40 -6.35 -11.86
C GLY A 37 -12.32 -5.31 -12.52
N GLY A 38 -12.14 -4.03 -12.19
CA GLY A 38 -12.95 -2.92 -12.70
C GLY A 38 -14.37 -2.81 -12.12
N SER A 39 -14.82 -3.77 -11.31
CA SER A 39 -16.13 -3.66 -10.65
C SER A 39 -16.15 -2.56 -9.59
N VAL A 40 -17.33 -1.99 -9.33
CA VAL A 40 -17.54 -0.96 -8.30
C VAL A 40 -16.87 -1.33 -6.96
N PRO A 41 -17.10 -2.53 -6.36
CA PRO A 41 -16.42 -2.90 -5.12
C PRO A 41 -14.89 -3.00 -5.27
N HIS A 42 -14.37 -3.43 -6.42
CA HIS A 42 -12.93 -3.47 -6.69
C HIS A 42 -12.32 -2.08 -6.62
N VAL A 43 -12.97 -1.10 -7.25
CA VAL A 43 -12.49 0.29 -7.25
C VAL A 43 -12.58 0.91 -5.86
N TYR A 44 -13.69 0.70 -5.11
CA TYR A 44 -13.80 1.17 -3.72
C TYR A 44 -12.67 0.63 -2.84
N LEU A 45 -12.38 -0.65 -2.93
CA LEU A 45 -11.28 -1.28 -2.17
C LEU A 45 -9.92 -0.78 -2.64
N GLY A 46 -9.72 -0.52 -3.93
CA GLY A 46 -8.50 0.08 -4.48
C GLY A 46 -8.21 1.47 -3.90
N TRP A 47 -9.24 2.33 -3.84
CA TRP A 47 -9.13 3.64 -3.20
C TRP A 47 -8.88 3.51 -1.68
N GLY A 48 -9.50 2.54 -1.01
CA GLY A 48 -9.22 2.21 0.39
C GLY A 48 -7.77 1.80 0.60
N LEU A 49 -7.21 0.98 -0.28
CA LEU A 49 -5.80 0.59 -0.26
C LEU A 49 -4.89 1.81 -0.44
N MET A 50 -5.20 2.70 -1.38
CA MET A 50 -4.45 3.95 -1.58
C MET A 50 -4.45 4.81 -0.30
N ALA A 51 -5.59 4.97 0.34
CA ALA A 51 -5.69 5.72 1.60
C ALA A 51 -4.82 5.10 2.71
N LEU A 52 -4.80 3.77 2.85
CA LEU A 52 -3.94 3.06 3.80
C LEU A 52 -2.45 3.22 3.47
N LEU A 53 -2.08 3.20 2.19
CA LEU A 53 -0.72 3.45 1.73
C LEU A 53 -0.27 4.87 2.11
N LEU A 54 -1.07 5.88 1.80
CA LEU A 54 -0.78 7.26 2.14
C LEU A 54 -0.67 7.46 3.67
N LEU A 55 -1.63 6.90 4.43
CA LEU A 55 -1.57 6.93 5.89
C LEU A 55 -0.26 6.34 6.41
N ARG A 56 0.18 5.20 5.87
CA ARG A 56 1.42 4.54 6.28
C ARG A 56 2.66 5.34 5.90
N LEU A 57 2.67 5.97 4.72
CA LEU A 57 3.77 6.84 4.30
C LEU A 57 3.90 8.04 5.23
N VAL A 58 2.80 8.73 5.53
CA VAL A 58 2.79 9.84 6.49
C VAL A 58 3.26 9.37 7.87
N TRP A 59 2.73 8.24 8.36
CA TRP A 59 3.12 7.69 9.65
C TRP A 59 4.57 7.20 9.69
N GLY A 60 5.09 6.72 8.57
CA GLY A 60 6.50 6.34 8.41
C GLY A 60 7.47 7.52 8.48
N GLY A 61 7.00 8.74 8.23
CA GLY A 61 7.76 9.99 8.42
C GLY A 61 7.58 10.62 9.81
N LEU A 62 6.33 10.72 10.27
CA LEU A 62 5.93 11.48 11.45
C LEU A 62 5.71 10.62 12.72
N GLY A 63 5.53 9.32 12.58
CA GLY A 63 5.24 8.39 13.67
C GLY A 63 6.37 8.25 14.70
N PRO A 64 6.18 7.39 15.72
CA PRO A 64 7.21 7.09 16.70
C PRO A 64 8.46 6.48 16.03
N ARG A 65 9.60 6.57 16.70
CA ARG A 65 10.90 6.19 16.11
C ARG A 65 10.91 4.77 15.55
N GLU A 66 10.25 3.85 16.22
CA GLU A 66 10.16 2.44 15.85
C GLU A 66 9.31 2.18 14.60
N ALA A 67 8.35 3.07 14.32
CA ALA A 67 7.47 3.01 13.14
C ALA A 67 8.04 3.73 11.91
N ARG A 68 9.09 4.56 12.11
CA ARG A 68 9.68 5.36 11.01
C ARG A 68 10.49 4.50 10.07
N PHE A 69 10.45 4.82 8.80
CA PHE A 69 11.29 4.22 7.77
C PHE A 69 12.79 4.43 8.04
N SER A 70 13.16 5.55 8.67
CA SER A 70 14.55 5.84 9.06
C SER A 70 15.12 4.86 10.10
N ALA A 71 14.27 4.13 10.83
CA ALA A 71 14.72 3.12 11.80
C ALA A 71 15.24 1.83 11.15
N PHE A 72 14.86 1.56 9.89
CA PHE A 72 15.25 0.36 9.15
C PHE A 72 15.51 0.69 7.66
N PRO A 73 16.56 1.47 7.33
CA PRO A 73 16.85 1.83 5.94
C PRO A 73 17.09 0.59 5.08
N PRO A 74 16.64 0.59 3.80
CA PRO A 74 16.83 -0.54 2.91
C PRO A 74 18.31 -0.69 2.59
N ASN A 75 18.89 -1.84 2.91
CA ASN A 75 20.28 -2.17 2.63
C ASN A 75 20.38 -3.58 1.99
N PRO A 76 20.45 -3.67 0.65
CA PRO A 76 20.51 -4.96 -0.05
C PRO A 76 21.73 -5.81 0.33
N VAL A 77 22.88 -5.16 0.55
CA VAL A 77 24.12 -5.87 0.91
C VAL A 77 24.00 -6.47 2.30
N ALA A 78 23.46 -5.73 3.26
CA ALA A 78 23.20 -6.22 4.61
C ALA A 78 22.15 -7.33 4.61
N ALA A 79 21.11 -7.22 3.77
CA ALA A 79 20.07 -8.25 3.60
C ALA A 79 20.69 -9.56 3.06
N LEU A 80 21.50 -9.48 2.00
CA LEU A 80 22.18 -10.66 1.45
C LEU A 80 23.12 -11.30 2.46
N ARG A 81 23.89 -10.49 3.19
CA ARG A 81 24.76 -10.98 4.27
C ARG A 81 23.97 -11.69 5.37
N HIS A 82 22.84 -11.10 5.78
CA HIS A 82 21.94 -11.69 6.78
C HIS A 82 21.40 -13.05 6.30
N LEU A 83 20.97 -13.16 5.04
CA LEU A 83 20.50 -14.42 4.47
C LEU A 83 21.60 -15.48 4.44
N ARG A 84 22.82 -15.11 4.08
CA ARG A 84 23.98 -16.03 4.11
C ARG A 84 24.30 -16.49 5.55
N ASP A 85 24.27 -15.58 6.52
CA ASP A 85 24.49 -15.91 7.93
C ASP A 85 23.40 -16.87 8.44
N LEU A 86 22.14 -16.65 8.03
CA LEU A 86 21.02 -17.52 8.40
C LEU A 86 21.18 -18.94 7.84
N VAL A 87 21.55 -19.08 6.57
CA VAL A 87 21.84 -20.38 5.93
C VAL A 87 23.04 -21.06 6.61
N ALA A 88 24.02 -20.30 7.10
CA ALA A 88 25.17 -20.80 7.85
C ALA A 88 24.87 -21.09 9.33
N GLY A 89 23.60 -21.00 9.77
CA GLY A 89 23.18 -21.21 11.15
C GLY A 89 23.60 -20.13 12.14
N ARG A 90 24.01 -18.96 11.65
CA ARG A 90 24.43 -17.82 12.49
C ARG A 90 23.24 -16.88 12.71
N VAL A 91 22.54 -17.06 13.82
CA VAL A 91 21.40 -16.22 14.18
C VAL A 91 21.90 -14.96 14.89
N ARG A 92 21.48 -13.77 14.38
CA ARG A 92 21.70 -12.48 15.04
C ARG A 92 20.36 -11.88 15.45
N GLU A 93 20.28 -11.34 16.65
CA GLU A 93 19.12 -10.60 17.12
C GLU A 93 19.18 -9.14 16.66
N TYR A 94 18.03 -8.62 16.24
CA TYR A 94 17.87 -7.23 15.82
C TYR A 94 16.78 -6.56 16.66
N PRO A 95 16.97 -5.31 17.09
CA PRO A 95 16.00 -4.61 17.97
C PRO A 95 14.67 -4.29 17.28
N SER A 96 14.62 -4.29 15.95
CA SER A 96 13.40 -4.03 15.15
C SER A 96 13.32 -5.04 13.99
N HIS A 97 13.47 -4.58 12.76
CA HIS A 97 13.49 -5.45 11.59
C HIS A 97 14.91 -5.94 11.29
N ASN A 98 15.05 -7.22 10.93
CA ASN A 98 16.30 -7.68 10.36
C ASN A 98 16.49 -7.08 8.94
N PRO A 99 17.72 -7.02 8.40
CA PRO A 99 17.97 -6.36 7.12
C PRO A 99 17.18 -6.93 5.94
N ALA A 100 16.92 -8.23 5.93
CA ALA A 100 16.09 -8.87 4.89
C ALA A 100 14.61 -8.48 5.03
N GLY A 101 14.08 -8.46 6.25
CA GLY A 101 12.73 -8.00 6.55
C GLY A 101 12.52 -6.53 6.21
N ALA A 102 13.51 -5.67 6.51
CA ALA A 102 13.47 -4.27 6.11
C ALA A 102 13.35 -4.13 4.59
N LEU A 103 14.19 -4.81 3.82
CA LEU A 103 14.15 -4.77 2.37
C LEU A 103 12.81 -5.27 1.82
N MET A 104 12.26 -6.34 2.41
CA MET A 104 10.95 -6.89 2.04
C MET A 104 9.82 -5.88 2.26
N VAL A 105 9.84 -5.13 3.38
CA VAL A 105 8.85 -4.06 3.64
C VAL A 105 8.85 -3.04 2.50
N TYR A 106 10.02 -2.52 2.11
CA TYR A 106 10.11 -1.56 1.01
C TYR A 106 9.67 -2.15 -0.34
N ALA A 107 10.02 -3.39 -0.62
CA ALA A 107 9.61 -4.08 -1.85
C ALA A 107 8.08 -4.23 -1.92
N PHE A 108 7.42 -4.63 -0.82
CA PHE A 108 5.96 -4.70 -0.76
C PHE A 108 5.31 -3.33 -0.95
N TRP A 109 5.83 -2.28 -0.31
CA TRP A 109 5.29 -0.93 -0.47
C TRP A 109 5.41 -0.44 -1.90
N ALA A 110 6.55 -0.65 -2.54
CA ALA A 110 6.75 -0.30 -3.95
C ALA A 110 5.79 -1.08 -4.87
N MET A 111 5.61 -2.37 -4.61
CA MET A 111 4.69 -3.21 -5.39
C MET A 111 3.22 -2.77 -5.21
N LEU A 112 2.79 -2.50 -3.97
CA LEU A 112 1.43 -2.02 -3.71
C LEU A 112 1.19 -0.64 -4.34
N ALA A 113 2.17 0.26 -4.26
CA ALA A 113 2.09 1.56 -4.93
C ALA A 113 1.96 1.42 -6.45
N LEU A 114 2.72 0.50 -7.05
CA LEU A 114 2.62 0.18 -8.48
C LEU A 114 1.24 -0.37 -8.85
N VAL A 115 0.70 -1.31 -8.06
CA VAL A 115 -0.65 -1.86 -8.29
C VAL A 115 -1.72 -0.77 -8.20
N VAL A 116 -1.64 0.11 -7.21
CA VAL A 116 -2.58 1.25 -7.10
C VAL A 116 -2.42 2.21 -8.28
N ALA A 117 -1.19 2.56 -8.66
CA ALA A 117 -0.92 3.46 -9.77
C ALA A 117 -1.45 2.89 -11.10
N THR A 118 -1.20 1.62 -11.37
CA THR A 118 -1.73 0.96 -12.59
C THR A 118 -3.26 0.90 -12.58
N GLY A 119 -3.88 0.66 -11.42
CA GLY A 119 -5.34 0.72 -11.29
C GLY A 119 -5.91 2.11 -11.58
N LEU A 120 -5.27 3.16 -11.08
CA LEU A 120 -5.66 4.54 -11.37
C LEU A 120 -5.52 4.88 -12.87
N VAL A 121 -4.43 4.47 -13.50
CA VAL A 121 -4.24 4.67 -14.95
C VAL A 121 -5.32 3.93 -15.75
N MET A 122 -5.63 2.68 -15.39
CA MET A 122 -6.65 1.89 -16.09
C MET A 122 -8.07 2.45 -15.96
N THR A 123 -8.36 3.20 -14.89
CA THR A 123 -9.66 3.82 -14.66
C THR A 123 -9.69 5.31 -15.04
N GLY A 124 -8.66 5.83 -15.71
CA GLY A 124 -8.54 7.27 -15.99
C GLY A 124 -8.56 8.14 -14.72
N GLY A 125 -8.27 7.57 -13.56
CA GLY A 125 -8.39 8.25 -12.27
C GLY A 125 -9.83 8.36 -11.74
N ALA A 126 -10.81 7.69 -12.36
CA ALA A 126 -12.20 7.73 -11.95
C ALA A 126 -12.38 7.41 -10.47
N THR A 127 -13.17 8.22 -9.79
CA THR A 127 -13.51 7.98 -8.39
C THR A 127 -14.49 6.83 -8.25
N PRO A 128 -14.55 6.16 -7.08
CA PRO A 128 -15.52 5.09 -6.86
C PRO A 128 -16.98 5.51 -7.10
N MET A 129 -17.29 6.79 -6.84
CA MET A 129 -18.62 7.35 -7.07
C MET A 129 -18.91 7.47 -8.57
N GLN A 130 -17.96 7.96 -9.36
CA GLN A 130 -18.09 8.02 -10.83
C GLN A 130 -18.35 6.65 -11.40
N VAL A 131 -17.51 5.65 -11.08
CA VAL A 131 -17.70 4.27 -11.54
C VAL A 131 -19.07 3.70 -11.13
N ALA A 132 -19.59 4.05 -9.96
CA ALA A 132 -20.91 3.62 -9.52
C ALA A 132 -22.04 4.29 -10.31
N LEU A 133 -21.89 5.58 -10.64
CA LEU A 133 -22.87 6.34 -11.43
C LEU A 133 -22.89 5.88 -12.88
N ASP A 134 -21.71 5.71 -13.51
CA ASP A 134 -21.58 5.23 -14.88
C ASP A 134 -22.19 3.83 -15.01
N LYS A 135 -21.92 2.97 -14.04
CA LYS A 135 -22.56 1.64 -14.01
C LYS A 135 -24.08 1.73 -13.89
N ALA A 136 -24.59 2.60 -13.03
CA ALA A 136 -26.03 2.77 -12.86
C ALA A 136 -26.69 3.33 -14.14
N ALA A 137 -26.05 4.26 -14.84
CA ALA A 137 -26.49 4.79 -16.12
C ALA A 137 -26.56 3.68 -17.19
N VAL A 138 -25.48 2.90 -17.35
CA VAL A 138 -25.44 1.79 -18.28
C VAL A 138 -26.51 0.73 -17.95
N ASP A 139 -26.72 0.39 -16.67
CA ASP A 139 -27.73 -0.57 -16.21
C ASP A 139 -29.16 -0.05 -16.49
N SER A 140 -29.37 1.29 -16.57
CA SER A 140 -30.64 1.92 -16.95
C SER A 140 -30.84 2.05 -18.47
N GLY A 141 -29.86 1.68 -19.27
CA GLY A 141 -29.88 1.77 -20.73
C GLY A 141 -29.34 3.09 -21.30
N ASP A 142 -28.76 3.94 -20.48
CA ASP A 142 -28.08 5.15 -20.91
C ASP A 142 -26.61 4.86 -21.22
N TRP A 143 -26.29 4.76 -22.51
CA TRP A 143 -24.95 4.48 -23.02
C TRP A 143 -24.14 5.74 -23.34
N SER A 144 -24.72 6.93 -23.16
CA SER A 144 -24.05 8.21 -23.49
C SER A 144 -22.79 8.42 -22.66
N VAL A 145 -22.77 7.95 -21.43
CA VAL A 145 -21.62 8.03 -20.52
C VAL A 145 -20.35 7.38 -21.07
N LEU A 146 -20.47 6.31 -21.88
CA LEU A 146 -19.32 5.63 -22.50
C LEU A 146 -18.81 6.38 -23.73
N ILE A 147 -19.63 7.22 -24.35
CA ILE A 147 -19.26 7.99 -25.56
C ILE A 147 -18.51 9.25 -25.16
N GLU A 148 -18.94 9.94 -24.09
CA GLU A 148 -18.27 11.14 -23.57
C GLU A 148 -16.83 10.83 -23.11
N GLU A 149 -16.57 9.62 -22.56
CA GLU A 149 -15.23 9.20 -22.15
C GLU A 149 -14.32 9.00 -23.37
N SER A 150 -14.83 8.52 -24.50
CA SER A 150 -14.05 8.30 -25.73
C SER A 150 -13.68 9.60 -26.45
N ASP A 151 -14.53 10.62 -26.40
CA ASP A 151 -14.29 11.90 -27.04
C ASP A 151 -13.33 12.81 -26.24
N GLY A 152 -13.24 12.61 -24.93
CA GLY A 152 -12.28 13.30 -24.06
C GLY A 152 -10.83 12.90 -24.28
N ASP A 153 -10.57 11.67 -24.72
CA ASP A 153 -9.22 11.14 -24.96
C ASP A 153 -8.67 11.54 -26.36
N SER A 154 -9.56 11.85 -27.32
CA SER A 154 -9.16 12.23 -28.69
C SER A 154 -8.81 13.70 -28.87
N SER A 155 -9.15 14.58 -27.93
CA SER A 155 -8.91 16.03 -28.04
C SER A 155 -7.51 16.48 -27.60
N GLY A 156 -6.65 15.56 -27.13
CA GLY A 156 -5.29 15.84 -26.66
C GLY A 156 -4.16 15.65 -27.70
N GLU A 157 -4.46 15.13 -28.90
CA GLU A 157 -3.42 14.80 -29.89
C GLU A 157 -3.24 15.81 -31.03
N ASP A 158 -4.03 16.86 -31.08
CA ASP A 158 -4.01 17.82 -32.20
C ASP A 158 -3.33 19.18 -31.88
N GLU A 159 -2.64 19.33 -30.77
CA GLU A 159 -1.87 20.56 -30.43
C GLU A 159 -0.37 20.27 -30.25
N GLU A 160 0.34 19.82 -31.31
CA GLU A 160 1.79 20.01 -31.49
C GLU A 160 2.12 20.46 -32.93
#